data_36b9d33b56f359f90c7c1d2d7aaa1a3e
#
_entry.id   36b9d33b56f359f90c7c1d2d7aaa1a3e
#
_cell.length_a   1.000
_cell.length_b   1.000
_cell.length_c   1.000
_cell.angle_alpha   90.00
_cell.angle_beta   90.00
_cell.angle_gamma   90.00
#
_symmetry.space_group_name_H-M   'P 1'
#
loop_
_entity.id
_entity.type
_entity.pdbx_description
1 polymer ?
#
loop_
_entity_poly.entity_id
_entity_poly.type
_entity_poly.pdbx_seq_one_letter_code
_entity_poly.pdbx_strand_id
1 'polypeptide(L)'
;MYIVAQHRIKDPARFWSLSPEGAGATLHAAYPSNDKTNGVCLWESDSVDALRDSLDTLVGDAAENTYFEVDAGVAVGLPERAMTSA
;
A
#
# COMPACT_ATOMS: atom_id res chain seq x y z
N MET A 1 0.80 11.52 -4.81
CA MET A 1 0.00 11.52 -3.58
C MET A 1 0.31 10.28 -2.76
N TYR A 2 0.08 10.34 -1.46
CA TYR A 2 0.20 9.18 -0.59
C TYR A 2 -1.15 8.46 -0.50
N ILE A 3 -1.10 7.14 -0.53
CA ILE A 3 -2.29 6.30 -0.56
C ILE A 3 -2.08 5.15 0.42
N VAL A 4 -3.08 4.90 1.26
CA VAL A 4 -3.10 3.70 2.11
C VAL A 4 -3.85 2.61 1.36
N ALA A 5 -3.24 1.44 1.28
CA ALA A 5 -3.88 0.22 0.80
C ALA A 5 -4.08 -0.72 1.98
N GLN A 6 -5.31 -1.18 2.17
CA GLN A 6 -5.65 -2.16 3.20
C GLN A 6 -5.97 -3.48 2.52
N HIS A 7 -5.38 -4.55 3.02
CA HIS A 7 -5.46 -5.86 2.40
C HIS A 7 -6.07 -6.87 3.34
N ARG A 8 -7.08 -7.60 2.87
CA ARG A 8 -7.56 -8.83 3.50
C ARG A 8 -7.02 -9.98 2.66
N ILE A 9 -6.09 -10.74 3.19
CA ILE A 9 -5.22 -11.61 2.40
C ILE A 9 -5.72 -13.05 2.45
N LYS A 10 -6.01 -13.62 1.28
CA LYS A 10 -6.50 -14.99 1.12
C LYS A 10 -5.34 -15.98 1.00
N ASP A 11 -4.26 -15.57 0.37
CA ASP A 11 -3.07 -16.38 0.15
C ASP A 11 -1.84 -15.60 0.65
N PRO A 12 -1.53 -15.69 1.95
CA PRO A 12 -0.43 -14.92 2.52
C PRO A 12 0.94 -15.23 1.90
N ALA A 13 1.22 -16.49 1.61
CA ALA A 13 2.50 -16.89 1.04
C ALA A 13 2.72 -16.20 -0.31
N ARG A 14 1.71 -16.19 -1.15
CA ARG A 14 1.78 -15.54 -2.45
C ARG A 14 1.84 -14.02 -2.32
N PHE A 15 0.96 -13.44 -1.49
CA PHE A 15 0.88 -11.98 -1.34
C PHE A 15 2.21 -11.39 -0.89
N TRP A 16 2.79 -11.93 0.18
CA TRP A 16 4.00 -11.38 0.78
C TRP A 16 5.27 -11.73 0.03
N SER A 17 5.20 -12.63 -0.96
CA SER A 17 6.36 -12.97 -1.80
C SER A 17 6.48 -12.07 -3.02
N LEU A 18 5.46 -11.25 -3.33
CA LEU A 18 5.47 -10.42 -4.53
C LEU A 18 6.34 -9.18 -4.33
N SER A 19 7.04 -8.80 -5.39
CA SER A 19 7.87 -7.61 -5.38
C SER A 19 7.02 -6.36 -5.52
N PRO A 20 7.16 -5.35 -4.64
CA PRO A 20 6.40 -4.10 -4.76
C PRO A 20 6.73 -3.31 -6.02
N GLU A 21 7.87 -3.57 -6.65
CA GLU A 21 8.27 -2.87 -7.88
C GLU A 21 7.30 -3.11 -9.02
N GLY A 22 6.62 -4.26 -9.04
CA GLY A 22 5.65 -4.59 -10.07
C GLY A 22 4.39 -3.73 -10.03
N ALA A 23 4.17 -2.98 -8.98
CA ALA A 23 2.99 -2.13 -8.85
C ALA A 23 3.12 -0.79 -9.59
N GLY A 24 4.31 -0.42 -10.06
CA GLY A 24 4.50 0.85 -10.75
C GLY A 24 4.35 2.07 -9.87
N ALA A 25 4.50 1.91 -8.56
CA ALA A 25 4.38 2.96 -7.55
C ALA A 25 5.44 2.74 -6.48
N THR A 26 5.64 3.71 -5.61
CA THR A 26 6.64 3.62 -4.55
C THR A 26 6.02 3.14 -3.25
N LEU A 27 6.52 2.04 -2.73
CA LEU A 27 6.10 1.53 -1.41
C LEU A 27 6.98 2.14 -0.33
N HIS A 28 6.36 2.85 0.61
CA HIS A 28 7.05 3.48 1.73
C HIS A 28 6.99 2.65 3.00
N ALA A 29 5.90 1.93 3.21
CA ALA A 29 5.73 1.14 4.43
C ALA A 29 4.79 -0.03 4.17
N ALA A 30 5.02 -1.14 4.87
CA ALA A 30 4.17 -2.32 4.80
C ALA A 30 4.11 -2.96 6.18
N TYR A 31 2.91 -3.15 6.69
CA TYR A 31 2.68 -3.70 8.03
C TYR A 31 1.77 -4.92 7.95
N PRO A 32 2.34 -6.13 7.99
CA PRO A 32 1.53 -7.33 8.05
C PRO A 32 1.01 -7.58 9.47
N SER A 33 -0.17 -8.21 9.56
CA SER A 33 -0.62 -8.75 10.84
C SER A 33 0.24 -9.95 11.24
N ASN A 34 0.13 -10.37 12.51
CA ASN A 34 0.95 -11.48 13.00
C ASN A 34 0.72 -12.77 12.22
N ASP A 35 -0.53 -13.04 11.84
CA ASP A 35 -0.88 -14.23 11.07
C ASP A 35 -0.77 -14.04 9.56
N LYS A 36 -0.38 -12.83 9.12
CA LYS A 36 -0.18 -12.48 7.71
C LYS A 36 -1.46 -12.42 6.87
N THR A 37 -2.63 -12.49 7.49
CA THR A 37 -3.91 -12.46 6.76
C THR A 37 -4.44 -11.06 6.54
N ASN A 38 -3.85 -10.05 7.18
CA ASN A 38 -4.17 -8.64 6.97
C ASN A 38 -2.89 -7.86 6.77
N GLY A 39 -3.00 -6.76 6.05
CA GLY A 39 -1.88 -5.87 5.87
C GLY A 39 -2.33 -4.46 5.57
N VAL A 40 -1.47 -3.50 5.90
CA VAL A 40 -1.65 -2.08 5.55
C VAL A 40 -0.35 -1.62 4.92
N CYS A 41 -0.46 -0.99 3.77
CA CYS A 41 0.70 -0.48 3.04
C CYS A 41 0.53 1.00 2.75
N LEU A 42 1.61 1.75 2.84
CA LEU A 42 1.65 3.16 2.43
C LEU A 42 2.39 3.26 1.11
N TRP A 43 1.68 3.78 0.11
CA TRP A 43 2.20 3.94 -1.24
C TRP A 43 2.24 5.40 -1.64
N GLU A 44 3.07 5.68 -2.62
CA GLU A 44 3.05 6.95 -3.34
C GLU A 44 2.81 6.68 -4.81
N SER A 45 1.79 7.34 -5.38
CA SER A 45 1.37 7.15 -6.77
C SER A 45 0.71 8.41 -7.28
N ASP A 46 0.50 8.49 -8.58
CA ASP A 46 -0.14 9.64 -9.21
C ASP A 46 -1.64 9.72 -8.91
N SER A 47 -2.29 8.57 -8.72
CA SER A 47 -3.71 8.52 -8.41
C SER A 47 -4.09 7.24 -7.69
N VAL A 48 -5.20 7.28 -6.95
CA VAL A 48 -5.75 6.09 -6.29
C VAL A 48 -6.16 5.06 -7.34
N ASP A 49 -6.77 5.50 -8.44
CA ASP A 49 -7.23 4.59 -9.49
C ASP A 49 -6.06 3.86 -10.15
N ALA A 50 -4.97 4.56 -10.44
CA ALA A 50 -3.79 3.94 -11.03
C ALA A 50 -3.19 2.87 -10.09
N LEU A 51 -3.10 3.18 -8.81
CA LEU A 51 -2.60 2.21 -7.83
C LEU A 51 -3.53 1.01 -7.70
N ARG A 52 -4.85 1.27 -7.62
CA ARG A 52 -5.85 0.20 -7.53
C ARG A 52 -5.72 -0.75 -8.71
N ASP A 53 -5.66 -0.22 -9.93
CA ASP A 53 -5.57 -1.04 -11.13
C ASP A 53 -4.30 -1.90 -11.12
N SER A 54 -3.17 -1.30 -10.73
CA SER A 54 -1.90 -2.01 -10.66
C SER A 54 -1.92 -3.11 -9.61
N LEU A 55 -2.36 -2.80 -8.40
CA LEU A 55 -2.35 -3.77 -7.29
C LEU A 55 -3.41 -4.85 -7.49
N ASP A 56 -4.59 -4.51 -7.99
CA ASP A 56 -5.63 -5.52 -8.22
C ASP A 56 -5.21 -6.48 -9.34
N THR A 57 -4.45 -6.02 -10.32
CA THR A 57 -3.88 -6.90 -11.34
C THR A 57 -2.82 -7.81 -10.73
N LEU A 58 -1.99 -7.28 -9.85
CA LEU A 58 -0.86 -8.00 -9.29
C LEU A 58 -1.28 -8.99 -8.20
N VAL A 59 -2.19 -8.59 -7.30
CA VAL A 59 -2.54 -9.36 -6.11
C VAL A 59 -4.04 -9.59 -5.92
N GLY A 60 -4.88 -9.24 -6.90
CA GLY A 60 -6.33 -9.32 -6.73
C GLY A 60 -6.85 -10.73 -6.52
N ASP A 61 -6.11 -11.75 -6.95
CA ASP A 61 -6.48 -13.15 -6.70
C ASP A 61 -5.97 -13.66 -5.34
N ALA A 62 -5.09 -12.92 -4.68
CA ALA A 62 -4.52 -13.29 -3.38
C ALA A 62 -5.08 -12.47 -2.23
N ALA A 63 -5.75 -11.36 -2.50
CA ALA A 63 -6.23 -10.45 -1.45
C ALA A 63 -7.40 -9.59 -1.94
N GLU A 64 -8.25 -9.21 -0.99
CA GLU A 64 -9.24 -8.15 -1.19
C GLU A 64 -8.59 -6.84 -0.72
N ASN A 65 -8.61 -5.83 -1.59
CA ASN A 65 -7.88 -4.60 -1.34
C ASN A 65 -8.82 -3.40 -1.33
N THR A 66 -8.62 -2.48 -0.39
CA THR A 66 -9.30 -1.19 -0.36
C THR A 66 -8.25 -0.10 -0.28
N TYR A 67 -8.56 1.07 -0.82
CA TYR A 67 -7.60 2.15 -0.98
C TYR A 67 -8.23 3.49 -0.59
N PHE A 68 -7.42 4.37 -0.02
CA PHE A 68 -7.83 5.77 0.15
C PHE A 68 -6.62 6.68 0.06
N GLU A 69 -6.86 7.92 -0.40
CA GLU A 69 -5.84 8.95 -0.40
C GLU A 69 -5.62 9.48 1.01
N VAL A 70 -4.36 9.66 1.38
CA VAL A 70 -3.99 10.22 2.68
C VAL A 70 -4.10 11.74 2.62
N ASP A 71 -4.74 12.34 3.62
CA ASP A 71 -4.72 13.79 3.79
C ASP A 71 -3.37 14.20 4.39
N ALA A 72 -2.46 14.63 3.52
CA ALA A 72 -1.10 14.98 3.93
C ALA A 72 -1.05 16.20 4.86
N GLY A 73 -2.11 17.00 4.88
CA GLY A 73 -2.19 18.16 5.76
C GLY A 73 -2.30 17.83 7.24
N VAL A 74 -2.90 16.67 7.55
CA VAL A 74 -3.12 16.25 8.94
C VAL A 74 -2.44 14.92 9.29
N ALA A 75 -1.85 14.24 8.31
CA ALA A 75 -1.21 12.95 8.55
C ALA A 75 0.05 13.10 9.41
N VAL A 76 0.35 12.05 10.16
CA VAL A 76 1.56 11.97 10.99
C VAL A 76 2.37 10.75 10.51
N GLY A 77 3.66 10.94 10.32
CA GLY A 77 4.58 9.86 9.97
C GLY A 77 4.82 9.66 8.49
N LEU A 78 4.37 10.57 7.63
CA LEU A 78 4.68 10.50 6.21
C LEU A 78 6.17 10.79 5.98
N PRO A 79 6.84 10.04 5.10
CA PRO A 79 8.29 10.17 4.90
C PRO A 79 8.74 11.58 4.51
N GLU A 80 8.04 12.22 3.57
CA GLU A 80 8.40 13.56 3.12
C GLU A 80 8.18 14.60 4.20
N ARG A 81 7.12 14.46 4.99
CA ARG A 81 6.86 15.40 6.08
C ARG A 81 7.93 15.33 7.14
N ALA A 82 8.41 14.13 7.45
CA ALA A 82 9.51 13.96 8.38
C ALA A 82 10.77 14.66 7.87
N MET A 83 11.04 14.59 6.57
CA MET A 83 12.18 15.24 5.95
C MET A 83 12.02 16.77 5.90
N THR A 84 10.83 17.24 5.55
CA THR A 84 10.60 18.68 5.40
C THR A 84 10.54 19.41 6.73
N SER A 85 10.18 18.74 7.80
CA SER A 85 10.15 19.36 9.12
C SER A 85 11.55 19.47 9.75
N ALA A 86 12.51 18.85 9.13
CA ALA A 86 13.90 18.99 9.56
C ALA A 86 14.54 20.21 8.93
#